data_340f467f91ca9ae20fb5ecf49fc04a5a
#
_entry.id   340f467f91ca9ae20fb5ecf49fc04a5a
#
_cell.length_a   1.000
_cell.length_b   1.000
_cell.length_c   1.000
_cell.angle_alpha   90.00
_cell.angle_beta   90.00
_cell.angle_gamma   90.00
#
_symmetry.space_group_name_H-M   'P 1'
#
loop_
_entity.id
_entity.type
_entity.pdbx_description
1 polymer ?
#
loop_
_entity_poly.entity_id
_entity_poly.type
_entity_poly.pdbx_seq_one_letter_code
_entity_poly.pdbx_strand_id
1 'polypeptide(L)'
;AIMQLVAKKQISLDQDVSELVGFKVRNPKFPSTVITLKMLLSHRSSINDSEGYFSLDAIDPAKNPNWEKSYNAYEPNKGYMYCNLNYNLAGSILEKITGVRFDQYIQQQILDPLGLYGGYNVNALDSNLIAKIYEYNRDSAKFIYSPNAYAPRTEEINNYTMGRSTPIFSPTGGMKISAHDLATYMVMHSQLGKYK
;
A
#
# COMPACT_ATOMS: atom_id res chain seq x y z
N ALA A 1 11.06 -1.20 -1.02
CA ALA A 1 10.57 -1.58 -2.36
C ALA A 1 10.68 -0.41 -3.36
N ILE A 2 9.85 0.64 -3.28
CA ILE A 2 9.88 1.76 -4.26
C ILE A 2 11.30 2.34 -4.41
N MET A 3 12.03 2.58 -3.33
CA MET A 3 13.39 3.12 -3.39
C MET A 3 14.40 2.19 -4.10
N GLN A 4 14.16 0.87 -4.12
CA GLN A 4 14.95 -0.06 -4.93
C GLN A 4 14.74 0.18 -6.44
N LEU A 5 13.51 0.47 -6.85
CA LEU A 5 13.20 0.80 -8.24
C LEU A 5 13.81 2.15 -8.65
N VAL A 6 13.77 3.13 -7.75
CA VAL A 6 14.45 4.43 -7.94
C VAL A 6 15.96 4.25 -8.09
N ALA A 7 16.59 3.47 -7.20
CA ALA A 7 18.02 3.17 -7.26
C ALA A 7 18.43 2.46 -8.57
N LYS A 8 17.55 1.59 -9.08
CA LYS A 8 17.70 0.91 -10.38
C LYS A 8 17.35 1.79 -11.58
N LYS A 9 16.96 3.06 -11.36
CA LYS A 9 16.53 4.02 -12.40
C LYS A 9 15.33 3.54 -13.23
N GLN A 10 14.49 2.69 -12.68
CA GLN A 10 13.27 2.19 -13.32
C GLN A 10 12.11 3.18 -13.19
N ILE A 11 12.10 4.00 -12.14
CA ILE A 11 11.16 5.09 -11.90
C ILE A 11 11.86 6.28 -11.26
N SER A 12 11.22 7.46 -11.33
CA SER A 12 11.65 8.66 -10.62
C SER A 12 10.64 9.05 -9.54
N LEU A 13 11.12 9.62 -8.43
CA LEU A 13 10.24 10.19 -7.40
C LEU A 13 9.44 11.39 -7.90
N ASP A 14 9.94 12.10 -8.91
CA ASP A 14 9.28 13.27 -9.50
C ASP A 14 8.41 12.90 -10.72
N GLN A 15 8.30 11.61 -11.06
CA GLN A 15 7.48 11.14 -12.17
C GLN A 15 5.99 11.31 -11.87
N ASP A 16 5.22 11.65 -12.91
CA ASP A 16 3.77 11.79 -12.87
C ASP A 16 3.10 10.45 -12.54
N VAL A 17 2.28 10.46 -11.48
CA VAL A 17 1.52 9.28 -11.06
C VAL A 17 0.56 8.83 -12.16
N SER A 18 -0.01 9.74 -12.95
CA SER A 18 -0.92 9.38 -14.04
C SER A 18 -0.26 8.47 -15.08
N GLU A 19 0.99 8.72 -15.41
CA GLU A 19 1.77 7.87 -16.34
C GLU A 19 2.02 6.50 -15.74
N LEU A 20 2.32 6.47 -14.44
CA LEU A 20 2.65 5.23 -13.73
C LEU A 20 1.43 4.31 -13.52
N VAL A 21 0.24 4.89 -13.28
CA VAL A 21 -0.99 4.10 -13.04
C VAL A 21 -1.83 3.87 -14.31
N GLY A 22 -1.59 4.66 -15.38
CA GLY A 22 -2.27 4.51 -16.67
C GLY A 22 -3.67 5.11 -16.73
N PHE A 23 -4.02 6.00 -15.80
CA PHE A 23 -5.21 6.85 -15.85
C PHE A 23 -4.92 8.20 -15.20
N LYS A 24 -5.77 9.21 -15.49
CA LYS A 24 -5.53 10.59 -15.03
C LYS A 24 -5.73 10.72 -13.52
N VAL A 25 -4.66 11.05 -12.80
CA VAL A 25 -4.67 11.37 -11.36
C VAL A 25 -4.32 12.84 -11.20
N ARG A 26 -5.36 13.67 -11.00
CA ARG A 26 -5.24 15.14 -10.86
C ARG A 26 -6.29 15.63 -9.89
N ASN A 27 -5.89 16.55 -9.01
CA ASN A 27 -6.86 17.28 -8.20
C ASN A 27 -7.73 18.16 -9.12
N PRO A 28 -9.06 18.03 -9.11
CA PRO A 28 -9.94 18.77 -10.02
C PRO A 28 -9.88 20.28 -9.84
N LYS A 29 -9.53 20.76 -8.64
CA LYS A 29 -9.33 22.19 -8.35
C LYS A 29 -7.98 22.73 -8.84
N PHE A 30 -7.01 21.85 -9.11
CA PHE A 30 -5.66 22.16 -9.56
C PHE A 30 -5.25 21.24 -10.72
N PRO A 31 -5.97 21.27 -11.85
CA PRO A 31 -5.83 20.25 -12.92
C PRO A 31 -4.49 20.32 -13.66
N SER A 32 -3.80 21.46 -13.58
CA SER A 32 -2.46 21.64 -14.17
C SER A 32 -1.32 21.14 -13.27
N THR A 33 -1.58 20.96 -11.97
CA THR A 33 -0.54 20.52 -11.03
C THR A 33 -0.38 19.01 -11.08
N VAL A 34 0.82 18.58 -11.43
CA VAL A 34 1.20 17.15 -11.47
C VAL A 34 1.29 16.59 -10.05
N ILE A 35 0.68 15.44 -9.84
CA ILE A 35 0.88 14.65 -8.61
C ILE A 35 2.00 13.65 -8.87
N THR A 36 3.08 13.75 -8.08
CA THR A 36 4.27 12.90 -8.25
C THR A 36 4.30 11.75 -7.27
N LEU A 37 5.10 10.73 -7.58
CA LEU A 37 5.33 9.60 -6.68
C LEU A 37 5.85 10.05 -5.30
N LYS A 38 6.72 11.06 -5.27
CA LYS A 38 7.20 11.67 -4.03
C LYS A 38 6.08 12.23 -3.17
N MET A 39 5.09 12.87 -3.78
CA MET A 39 3.93 13.41 -3.07
C MET A 39 3.04 12.30 -2.48
N LEU A 40 2.90 11.16 -3.15
CA LEU A 40 2.21 10.00 -2.57
C LEU A 40 2.94 9.51 -1.31
N LEU A 41 4.23 9.23 -1.42
CA LEU A 41 5.04 8.66 -0.33
C LEU A 41 5.18 9.60 0.88
N SER A 42 5.01 10.89 0.68
CA SER A 42 5.07 11.91 1.74
C SER A 42 3.71 12.42 2.20
N HIS A 43 2.60 11.82 1.72
CA HIS A 43 1.22 12.25 2.01
C HIS A 43 0.93 13.72 1.68
N ARG A 44 1.54 14.22 0.59
CA ARG A 44 1.38 15.60 0.10
C ARG A 44 0.68 15.68 -1.26
N SER A 45 0.06 14.61 -1.70
CA SER A 45 -0.61 14.49 -2.99
C SER A 45 -1.91 15.29 -3.10
N SER A 46 -2.44 15.79 -1.99
CA SER A 46 -3.80 16.30 -1.84
C SER A 46 -4.92 15.28 -2.07
N ILE A 47 -4.60 14.00 -2.19
CA ILE A 47 -5.58 12.89 -2.18
C ILE A 47 -6.02 12.63 -0.74
N ASN A 48 -7.25 12.15 -0.56
CA ASN A 48 -7.83 11.74 0.71
C ASN A 48 -8.63 10.43 0.56
N ASP A 49 -9.04 9.84 1.69
CA ASP A 49 -9.73 8.55 1.74
C ASP A 49 -11.28 8.69 1.79
N SER A 50 -11.88 9.84 1.39
CA SER A 50 -13.33 10.10 1.53
C SER A 50 -14.20 9.13 0.73
N GLU A 51 -13.74 8.67 -0.43
CA GLU A 51 -14.40 7.65 -1.24
C GLU A 51 -13.85 6.23 -0.97
N GLY A 52 -13.11 6.07 0.14
CA GLY A 52 -12.44 4.84 0.52
C GLY A 52 -11.05 4.69 -0.07
N TYR A 53 -10.39 3.59 0.31
CA TYR A 53 -9.01 3.31 -0.14
C TYR A 53 -8.79 1.83 -0.52
N PHE A 54 -9.84 1.01 -0.49
CA PHE A 54 -9.79 -0.41 -0.85
C PHE A 54 -9.84 -0.67 -2.36
N SER A 55 -10.10 0.35 -3.16
CA SER A 55 -10.06 0.30 -4.61
C SER A 55 -9.45 1.59 -5.17
N LEU A 56 -8.61 1.46 -6.21
CA LEU A 56 -8.11 2.61 -6.97
C LEU A 56 -9.21 3.31 -7.75
N ASP A 57 -10.38 2.69 -7.87
CA ASP A 57 -11.54 3.29 -8.51
C ASP A 57 -12.01 4.56 -7.77
N ALA A 58 -11.70 4.70 -6.48
CA ALA A 58 -12.04 5.89 -5.68
C ALA A 58 -11.61 7.22 -6.34
N ILE A 59 -10.48 7.21 -7.08
CA ILE A 59 -9.94 8.40 -7.77
C ILE A 59 -9.98 8.31 -9.30
N ASP A 60 -10.56 7.24 -9.86
CA ASP A 60 -10.66 7.06 -11.31
C ASP A 60 -11.97 7.68 -11.82
N PRO A 61 -11.94 8.79 -12.59
CA PRO A 61 -13.14 9.45 -13.11
C PRO A 61 -13.96 8.57 -14.05
N ALA A 62 -13.38 7.53 -14.64
CA ALA A 62 -14.09 6.58 -15.48
C ALA A 62 -14.86 5.51 -14.67
N LYS A 63 -14.59 5.39 -13.38
CA LYS A 63 -15.13 4.34 -12.51
C LYS A 63 -16.01 4.87 -11.37
N ASN A 64 -15.67 6.02 -10.83
CA ASN A 64 -16.36 6.62 -9.69
C ASN A 64 -16.91 8.02 -10.08
N PRO A 65 -18.23 8.23 -10.13
CA PRO A 65 -18.80 9.54 -10.42
C PRO A 65 -18.51 10.58 -9.33
N ASN A 66 -18.12 10.14 -8.13
CA ASN A 66 -17.75 11.00 -7.00
C ASN A 66 -16.23 11.17 -6.82
N TRP A 67 -15.40 10.76 -7.78
CA TRP A 67 -13.94 10.76 -7.69
C TRP A 67 -13.34 12.08 -7.20
N GLU A 68 -13.99 13.20 -7.48
CA GLU A 68 -13.54 14.53 -7.04
C GLU A 68 -13.51 14.69 -5.52
N LYS A 69 -14.37 13.97 -4.78
CA LYS A 69 -14.39 13.99 -3.30
C LYS A 69 -13.15 13.39 -2.68
N SER A 70 -12.43 12.55 -3.43
CA SER A 70 -11.13 12.00 -2.99
C SER A 70 -9.99 13.02 -3.02
N TYR A 71 -10.27 14.31 -3.26
CA TYR A 71 -9.25 15.35 -3.28
C TYR A 71 -9.55 16.47 -2.29
N ASN A 72 -8.49 16.94 -1.64
CA ASN A 72 -8.55 18.06 -0.71
C ASN A 72 -8.64 19.42 -1.44
N ALA A 73 -8.99 20.47 -0.68
CA ALA A 73 -9.15 21.82 -1.25
C ALA A 73 -7.83 22.58 -1.47
N TYR A 74 -6.68 21.98 -1.15
CA TYR A 74 -5.37 22.60 -1.35
C TYR A 74 -4.59 21.97 -2.51
N GLU A 75 -3.74 22.75 -3.11
CA GLU A 75 -2.88 22.33 -4.22
C GLU A 75 -1.93 21.21 -3.79
N PRO A 76 -1.70 20.17 -4.64
CA PRO A 76 -0.68 19.17 -4.40
C PRO A 76 0.66 19.79 -4.00
N ASN A 77 1.32 19.21 -3.03
CA ASN A 77 2.55 19.67 -2.38
C ASN A 77 2.42 20.90 -1.47
N LYS A 78 1.25 21.50 -1.31
CA LYS A 78 1.04 22.67 -0.42
C LYS A 78 0.46 22.31 0.95
N GLY A 79 0.05 21.06 1.16
CA GLY A 79 -0.47 20.57 2.43
C GLY A 79 -0.03 19.13 2.72
N TYR A 80 -0.34 18.68 3.92
CA TYR A 80 -0.14 17.31 4.37
C TYR A 80 -1.48 16.75 4.84
N MET A 81 -1.82 15.56 4.37
CA MET A 81 -2.91 14.75 4.91
C MET A 81 -2.57 13.28 4.75
N TYR A 82 -2.52 12.55 5.87
CA TYR A 82 -2.37 11.11 5.83
C TYR A 82 -3.49 10.50 4.98
N CYS A 83 -3.12 9.60 4.08
CA CYS A 83 -4.05 9.00 3.13
C CYS A 83 -3.57 7.58 2.80
N ASN A 84 -4.40 6.57 3.10
CA ASN A 84 -4.09 5.17 2.83
C ASN A 84 -4.00 4.91 1.31
N LEU A 85 -4.87 5.52 0.53
CA LEU A 85 -4.89 5.36 -0.92
C LEU A 85 -3.56 5.73 -1.58
N ASN A 86 -2.79 6.67 -1.02
CA ASN A 86 -1.45 7.00 -1.52
C ASN A 86 -0.53 5.77 -1.55
N TYR A 87 -0.54 4.96 -0.50
CA TYR A 87 0.32 3.77 -0.43
C TYR A 87 -0.23 2.61 -1.27
N ASN A 88 -1.55 2.51 -1.40
CA ASN A 88 -2.16 1.55 -2.32
C ASN A 88 -1.83 1.89 -3.79
N LEU A 89 -1.80 3.18 -4.15
CA LEU A 89 -1.30 3.63 -5.45
C LEU A 89 0.18 3.27 -5.65
N ALA A 90 1.03 3.51 -4.63
CA ALA A 90 2.44 3.15 -4.69
C ALA A 90 2.65 1.64 -4.87
N GLY A 91 1.83 0.80 -4.21
CA GLY A 91 1.82 -0.64 -4.42
C GLY A 91 1.42 -1.05 -5.83
N SER A 92 0.39 -0.42 -6.39
CA SER A 92 -0.04 -0.66 -7.77
C SER A 92 1.01 -0.23 -8.80
N ILE A 93 1.70 0.88 -8.54
CA ILE A 93 2.82 1.34 -9.37
C ILE A 93 3.96 0.30 -9.34
N LEU A 94 4.31 -0.21 -8.16
CA LEU A 94 5.33 -1.25 -8.03
C LEU A 94 4.99 -2.46 -8.91
N GLU A 95 3.75 -2.95 -8.83
CA GLU A 95 3.30 -4.10 -9.64
C GLU A 95 3.39 -3.82 -11.14
N LYS A 96 2.95 -2.64 -11.59
CA LYS A 96 2.99 -2.26 -13.01
C LYS A 96 4.40 -2.20 -13.56
N ILE A 97 5.35 -1.68 -12.78
CA ILE A 97 6.73 -1.53 -13.21
C ILE A 97 7.48 -2.87 -13.19
N THR A 98 7.21 -3.69 -12.18
CA THR A 98 7.97 -4.94 -11.97
C THR A 98 7.37 -6.15 -12.66
N GLY A 99 6.07 -6.12 -12.97
CA GLY A 99 5.33 -7.30 -13.40
C GLY A 99 5.18 -8.37 -12.31
N VAL A 100 5.47 -8.02 -11.05
CA VAL A 100 5.40 -8.94 -9.90
C VAL A 100 4.35 -8.43 -8.92
N ARG A 101 3.49 -9.32 -8.45
CA ARG A 101 2.46 -8.99 -7.45
C ARG A 101 3.11 -8.45 -6.18
N PHE A 102 2.50 -7.43 -5.57
CA PHE A 102 3.06 -6.67 -4.46
C PHE A 102 3.57 -7.56 -3.31
N ASP A 103 2.75 -8.49 -2.83
CA ASP A 103 3.12 -9.40 -1.74
C ASP A 103 4.32 -10.28 -2.09
N GLN A 104 4.37 -10.78 -3.32
CA GLN A 104 5.48 -11.59 -3.82
C GLN A 104 6.77 -10.76 -3.96
N TYR A 105 6.67 -9.53 -4.44
CA TYR A 105 7.82 -8.64 -4.54
C TYR A 105 8.42 -8.34 -3.15
N ILE A 106 7.56 -8.02 -2.17
CA ILE A 106 8.03 -7.76 -0.80
C ILE A 106 8.71 -9.01 -0.22
N GLN A 107 8.11 -10.18 -0.42
CA GLN A 107 8.69 -11.45 0.04
C GLN A 107 10.10 -11.65 -0.56
N GLN A 108 10.18 -11.66 -1.89
CA GLN A 108 11.40 -12.03 -2.62
C GLN A 108 12.51 -10.98 -2.55
N GLN A 109 12.17 -9.69 -2.50
CA GLN A 109 13.14 -8.60 -2.63
C GLN A 109 13.47 -7.92 -1.30
N ILE A 110 12.72 -8.21 -0.24
CA ILE A 110 12.89 -7.57 1.08
C ILE A 110 13.02 -8.63 2.17
N LEU A 111 11.98 -9.47 2.38
CA LEU A 111 11.93 -10.35 3.54
C LEU A 111 12.93 -11.51 3.43
N ASP A 112 12.93 -12.24 2.32
CA ASP A 112 13.84 -13.37 2.11
C ASP A 112 15.33 -12.97 2.18
N PRO A 113 15.79 -11.88 1.50
CA PRO A 113 17.18 -11.45 1.61
C PRO A 113 17.61 -11.05 3.02
N LEU A 114 16.66 -10.61 3.86
CA LEU A 114 16.91 -10.23 5.26
C LEU A 114 16.74 -11.42 6.22
N GLY A 115 16.29 -12.59 5.73
CA GLY A 115 16.00 -13.76 6.56
C GLY A 115 14.81 -13.57 7.50
N LEU A 116 13.82 -12.72 7.12
CA LEU A 116 12.67 -12.38 7.94
C LEU A 116 11.47 -13.28 7.62
N TYR A 117 10.75 -13.71 8.67
CA TYR A 117 9.49 -14.42 8.52
C TYR A 117 8.30 -13.48 8.65
N GLY A 118 7.49 -13.41 7.60
CA GLY A 118 6.31 -12.56 7.56
C GLY A 118 5.79 -12.38 6.13
N GLY A 119 4.81 -11.51 5.95
CA GLY A 119 4.27 -11.22 4.63
C GLY A 119 2.89 -10.60 4.66
N TYR A 120 2.38 -10.31 3.48
CA TYR A 120 1.04 -9.74 3.29
C TYR A 120 -0.01 -10.80 2.95
N ASN A 121 0.41 -11.88 2.30
CA ASN A 121 -0.47 -12.97 1.91
C ASN A 121 -0.43 -14.08 2.96
N VAL A 122 -1.49 -14.18 3.76
CA VAL A 122 -1.59 -15.18 4.83
C VAL A 122 -1.60 -16.63 4.30
N ASN A 123 -1.99 -16.86 3.03
CA ASN A 123 -1.94 -18.19 2.44
C ASN A 123 -0.51 -18.76 2.36
N ALA A 124 0.50 -17.89 2.41
CA ALA A 124 1.91 -18.26 2.40
C ALA A 124 2.53 -18.35 3.81
N LEU A 125 1.74 -18.16 4.86
CA LEU A 125 2.19 -18.15 6.25
C LEU A 125 1.60 -19.33 7.03
N ASP A 126 2.36 -19.85 8.00
CA ASP A 126 1.86 -20.86 8.93
C ASP A 126 0.85 -20.21 9.90
N SER A 127 -0.40 -20.67 9.85
CA SER A 127 -1.48 -20.17 10.71
C SER A 127 -1.20 -20.36 12.21
N ASN A 128 -0.38 -21.36 12.58
CA ASN A 128 -0.01 -21.61 13.97
C ASN A 128 0.95 -20.55 14.54
N LEU A 129 1.65 -19.80 13.65
CA LEU A 129 2.54 -18.72 14.04
C LEU A 129 1.86 -17.36 14.05
N ILE A 130 0.58 -17.28 13.69
CA ILE A 130 -0.18 -16.03 13.69
C ILE A 130 -0.93 -15.86 15.01
N ALA A 131 -0.63 -14.78 15.74
CA ALA A 131 -1.33 -14.47 16.99
C ALA A 131 -2.82 -14.22 16.74
N LYS A 132 -3.66 -14.82 17.57
CA LYS A 132 -5.10 -14.55 17.55
C LYS A 132 -5.36 -13.13 18.02
N ILE A 133 -6.27 -12.42 17.35
CA ILE A 133 -6.73 -11.11 17.78
C ILE A 133 -8.16 -11.18 18.27
N TYR A 134 -8.50 -10.28 19.20
CA TYR A 134 -9.81 -10.20 19.83
C TYR A 134 -10.29 -8.76 19.81
N GLU A 135 -11.58 -8.58 19.55
CA GLU A 135 -12.25 -7.28 19.58
C GLU A 135 -13.14 -7.21 20.84
N TYR A 136 -13.08 -6.08 21.55
CA TYR A 136 -13.94 -5.89 22.70
C TYR A 136 -15.34 -5.49 22.25
N ASN A 137 -16.32 -6.37 22.57
CA ASN A 137 -17.72 -6.09 22.33
C ASN A 137 -18.31 -5.40 23.57
N ARG A 138 -18.76 -4.16 23.39
CA ARG A 138 -19.28 -3.33 24.50
C ARG A 138 -20.60 -3.84 25.06
N ASP A 139 -21.47 -4.41 24.22
CA ASP A 139 -22.81 -4.85 24.63
C ASP A 139 -22.74 -6.10 25.52
N SER A 140 -21.83 -7.01 25.21
CA SER A 140 -21.62 -8.25 25.98
C SER A 140 -20.53 -8.12 27.04
N ALA A 141 -19.79 -7.00 27.06
CA ALA A 141 -18.62 -6.76 27.92
C ALA A 141 -17.55 -7.89 27.82
N LYS A 142 -17.36 -8.44 26.61
CA LYS A 142 -16.46 -9.58 26.36
C LYS A 142 -15.52 -9.32 25.20
N PHE A 143 -14.35 -9.94 25.24
CA PHE A 143 -13.48 -10.05 24.09
C PHE A 143 -13.96 -11.19 23.17
N ILE A 144 -14.26 -10.86 21.93
CA ILE A 144 -14.71 -11.80 20.90
C ILE A 144 -13.55 -12.02 19.93
N TYR A 145 -13.26 -13.28 19.60
CA TYR A 145 -12.26 -13.62 18.60
C TYR A 145 -12.61 -13.01 17.25
N SER A 146 -11.62 -12.31 16.64
CA SER A 146 -11.72 -11.78 15.28
C SER A 146 -10.91 -12.67 14.32
N PRO A 147 -11.51 -13.18 13.23
CA PRO A 147 -10.79 -13.98 12.24
C PRO A 147 -9.83 -13.16 11.38
N ASN A 148 -9.81 -11.84 11.52
CA ASN A 148 -9.06 -10.92 10.65
C ASN A 148 -7.54 -11.06 10.75
N ALA A 149 -7.00 -11.70 11.81
CA ALA A 149 -5.57 -12.00 11.91
C ALA A 149 -5.13 -12.96 10.80
N TYR A 150 -5.96 -13.96 10.50
CA TYR A 150 -5.72 -14.95 9.45
C TYR A 150 -6.97 -15.07 8.58
N ALA A 151 -7.05 -14.23 7.55
CA ALA A 151 -8.15 -14.22 6.60
C ALA A 151 -7.63 -14.55 5.19
N PRO A 152 -7.65 -15.82 4.77
CA PRO A 152 -7.25 -16.23 3.43
C PRO A 152 -8.05 -15.49 2.35
N ARG A 153 -7.36 -15.05 1.30
CA ARG A 153 -7.91 -14.29 0.18
C ARG A 153 -7.85 -15.08 -1.13
N THR A 154 -8.16 -16.36 -1.05
CA THR A 154 -7.98 -17.30 -2.19
C THR A 154 -8.83 -16.88 -3.39
N GLU A 155 -10.07 -16.48 -3.18
CA GLU A 155 -10.98 -16.08 -4.25
C GLU A 155 -10.51 -14.77 -4.92
N GLU A 156 -10.13 -13.78 -4.12
CA GLU A 156 -9.62 -12.51 -4.64
C GLU A 156 -8.28 -12.69 -5.37
N ILE A 157 -7.44 -13.65 -4.93
CA ILE A 157 -6.19 -13.97 -5.61
C ILE A 157 -6.46 -14.58 -6.99
N ASN A 158 -7.47 -15.43 -7.12
CA ASN A 158 -7.85 -16.04 -8.39
C ASN A 158 -8.33 -14.99 -9.43
N ASN A 159 -8.92 -13.89 -8.95
CA ASN A 159 -9.42 -12.78 -9.76
C ASN A 159 -8.48 -11.56 -9.74
N TYR A 160 -7.23 -11.74 -9.31
CA TYR A 160 -6.28 -10.64 -9.12
C TYR A 160 -5.92 -9.96 -10.43
N THR A 161 -6.07 -8.63 -10.45
CA THR A 161 -5.63 -7.78 -11.58
C THR A 161 -4.41 -6.99 -11.18
N MET A 162 -3.27 -7.33 -11.79
CA MET A 162 -1.98 -6.69 -11.55
C MET A 162 -2.06 -5.17 -11.73
N GLY A 163 -1.54 -4.43 -10.77
CA GLY A 163 -1.56 -2.97 -10.79
C GLY A 163 -2.91 -2.32 -10.44
N ARG A 164 -3.93 -3.12 -10.06
CA ARG A 164 -5.24 -2.62 -9.60
C ARG A 164 -5.71 -3.26 -8.29
N SER A 165 -5.49 -4.55 -8.13
CA SER A 165 -5.96 -5.29 -6.95
C SER A 165 -5.03 -5.19 -5.73
N THR A 166 -3.96 -4.41 -5.79
CA THR A 166 -2.98 -4.22 -4.69
C THR A 166 -3.61 -3.93 -3.34
N PRO A 167 -4.72 -3.16 -3.21
CA PRO A 167 -5.40 -2.95 -1.94
C PRO A 167 -5.82 -4.22 -1.20
N ILE A 168 -5.97 -5.36 -1.89
CA ILE A 168 -6.30 -6.64 -1.27
C ILE A 168 -5.25 -7.05 -0.24
N PHE A 169 -3.97 -6.86 -0.56
CA PHE A 169 -2.85 -7.13 0.34
C PHE A 169 -2.51 -5.94 1.23
N SER A 170 -3.11 -4.79 0.96
CA SER A 170 -3.00 -3.54 1.71
C SER A 170 -1.57 -3.15 2.08
N PRO A 171 -0.85 -2.46 1.18
CA PRO A 171 0.45 -1.86 1.50
C PRO A 171 0.40 -0.92 2.72
N THR A 172 -0.80 -0.52 3.11
CA THR A 172 -1.08 0.41 4.22
C THR A 172 -1.15 -0.25 5.60
N GLY A 173 -1.21 -1.58 5.70
CA GLY A 173 -1.34 -2.22 7.02
C GLY A 173 -1.52 -3.73 7.01
N GLY A 174 -1.45 -4.38 5.86
CA GLY A 174 -1.73 -5.82 5.72
C GLY A 174 -0.60 -6.75 6.19
N MET A 175 0.58 -6.24 6.52
CA MET A 175 1.74 -7.06 6.85
C MET A 175 1.57 -7.82 8.17
N LYS A 176 1.90 -9.10 8.17
CA LYS A 176 2.06 -9.95 9.35
C LYS A 176 3.55 -10.22 9.54
N ILE A 177 4.06 -9.84 10.70
CA ILE A 177 5.50 -9.97 11.02
C ILE A 177 5.65 -10.01 12.55
N SER A 178 6.65 -10.73 13.05
CA SER A 178 6.98 -10.71 14.48
C SER A 178 7.65 -9.39 14.89
N ALA A 179 7.56 -9.01 16.16
CA ALA A 179 8.27 -7.85 16.69
C ALA A 179 9.79 -7.99 16.51
N HIS A 180 10.32 -9.21 16.65
CA HIS A 180 11.75 -9.51 16.44
C HIS A 180 12.17 -9.24 14.99
N ASP A 181 11.43 -9.78 14.02
CA ASP A 181 11.74 -9.59 12.60
C ASP A 181 11.56 -8.13 12.17
N LEU A 182 10.54 -7.46 12.72
CA LEU A 182 10.36 -6.03 12.49
C LEU A 182 11.54 -5.21 13.03
N ALA A 183 12.07 -5.55 14.21
CA ALA A 183 13.25 -4.90 14.76
C ALA A 183 14.47 -5.11 13.84
N THR A 184 14.68 -6.32 13.30
CA THR A 184 15.74 -6.59 12.33
C THR A 184 15.59 -5.73 11.07
N TYR A 185 14.36 -5.59 10.56
CA TYR A 185 14.06 -4.68 9.45
C TYR A 185 14.39 -3.22 9.79
N MET A 186 14.09 -2.76 11.01
CA MET A 186 14.42 -1.40 11.48
C MET A 186 15.94 -1.18 11.57
N VAL A 187 16.71 -2.19 11.99
CA VAL A 187 18.19 -2.11 12.01
C VAL A 187 18.74 -1.84 10.61
N MET A 188 18.23 -2.51 9.59
CA MET A 188 18.60 -2.22 8.19
C MET A 188 18.37 -0.75 7.84
N HIS A 189 17.21 -0.18 8.23
CA HIS A 189 16.92 1.23 7.99
C HIS A 189 17.87 2.17 8.74
N SER A 190 18.19 1.88 10.00
CA SER A 190 19.17 2.68 10.78
C SER A 190 20.58 2.69 10.17
N GLN A 191 20.89 1.68 9.37
CA GLN A 191 22.14 1.56 8.61
C GLN A 191 22.02 2.10 7.17
N LEU A 192 21.12 3.04 6.93
CA LEU A 192 20.89 3.67 5.62
C LEU A 192 20.54 2.65 4.50
N GLY A 193 19.82 1.61 4.85
CA GLY A 193 19.39 0.56 3.91
C GLY A 193 20.46 -0.48 3.60
N LYS A 194 21.57 -0.50 4.32
CA LYS A 194 22.61 -1.53 4.21
C LYS A 194 22.27 -2.68 5.14
N TYR A 195 22.37 -3.88 4.62
CA TYR A 195 22.27 -5.13 5.38
C TYR A 195 23.51 -5.98 5.08
N LYS A 196 24.33 -6.17 6.14
CA LYS A 196 25.71 -6.65 6.22
C LYS A 196 26.74 -5.65 5.82
#